data_b1aab6c51feaaac93ef10148a950ad60
#
_entry.id   b1aab6c51feaaac93ef10148a950ad60
#
_cell.length_a   1.000
_cell.length_b   1.000
_cell.length_c   1.000
_cell.angle_alpha   90.00
_cell.angle_beta   90.00
_cell.angle_gamma   90.00
#
_symmetry.space_group_name_H-M   'P 1'
#
loop_
_entity.id
_entity.type
_entity.pdbx_description
1 polymer ?
#
loop_
_entity_poly.entity_id
_entity_poly.type
_entity_poly.pdbx_seq_one_letter_code
_entity_poly.pdbx_strand_id
1 'polypeptide(L)'
;YMQHHDDLPVNISFIMEGAEESASVDLDKYLEKHADKLRGADLLVWEQGTKNALEQLEISGGNKGIVTFDAKVKSADVDIHSSYGGIVESAPWYLIQALTSLRAADGRILVEGLYDDVQEPNERELALVDTYAQRNPEEISQIYGLELPLLQEERTAFLKRFFFEPALNIEGIQSGYQGQ
;
A
#
# COMPACT_ATOMS: atom_id res chain seq x y z
N TYR A 1 15.24 12.03 28.69
CA TYR A 1 14.50 11.72 29.93
C TYR A 1 15.49 11.35 31.04
N MET A 2 16.33 10.33 30.86
CA MET A 2 17.33 9.84 31.84
C MET A 2 18.38 10.89 32.26
N GLN A 3 18.58 11.97 31.50
CA GLN A 3 19.42 13.08 31.90
C GLN A 3 18.85 13.93 33.05
N HIS A 4 17.52 13.82 33.27
CA HIS A 4 16.78 14.63 34.24
C HIS A 4 15.97 13.81 35.25
N HIS A 5 16.00 12.48 35.13
CA HIS A 5 15.26 11.54 35.99
C HIS A 5 16.09 10.29 36.22
N ASP A 6 16.07 9.79 37.43
CA ASP A 6 16.87 8.62 37.83
C ASP A 6 16.25 7.30 37.31
N ASP A 7 14.94 7.27 37.06
CA ASP A 7 14.24 6.07 36.63
C ASP A 7 13.37 6.31 35.38
N LEU A 8 13.17 5.26 34.60
CA LEU A 8 12.17 5.22 33.53
C LEU A 8 10.82 4.76 34.10
N PRO A 9 9.72 5.52 33.89
CA PRO A 9 8.39 5.14 34.38
C PRO A 9 7.73 4.03 33.57
N VAL A 10 8.42 3.47 32.58
CA VAL A 10 7.96 2.43 31.67
C VAL A 10 9.07 1.40 31.42
N ASN A 11 8.65 0.17 31.09
CA ASN A 11 9.57 -0.84 30.57
C ASN A 11 9.70 -0.68 29.06
N ILE A 12 10.92 -0.77 28.55
CA ILE A 12 11.19 -0.67 27.11
C ILE A 12 11.84 -1.97 26.63
N SER A 13 11.26 -2.57 25.61
CA SER A 13 11.85 -3.69 24.88
C SER A 13 12.20 -3.24 23.46
N PHE A 14 13.41 -3.54 23.01
CA PHE A 14 13.84 -3.24 21.65
C PHE A 14 13.85 -4.52 20.82
N ILE A 15 13.27 -4.44 19.63
CA ILE A 15 13.39 -5.46 18.59
C ILE A 15 14.17 -4.79 17.45
N MET A 16 15.25 -5.42 17.04
CA MET A 16 16.08 -4.93 15.94
C MET A 16 16.25 -6.04 14.92
N GLU A 17 15.97 -5.72 13.67
CA GLU A 17 16.22 -6.61 12.54
C GLU A 17 17.11 -5.93 11.50
N GLY A 18 17.83 -6.72 10.70
CA GLY A 18 18.70 -6.21 9.64
C GLY A 18 18.23 -6.60 8.23
N ALA A 19 17.04 -7.16 8.09
CA ALA A 19 16.53 -7.70 6.83
C ALA A 19 15.19 -7.07 6.39
N GLU A 20 14.85 -5.90 6.91
CA GLU A 20 13.58 -5.23 6.59
C GLU A 20 13.46 -4.98 5.08
N GLU A 21 14.49 -4.40 4.46
CA GLU A 21 14.56 -4.13 3.02
C GLU A 21 14.64 -5.39 2.14
N SER A 22 14.74 -6.56 2.76
CA SER A 22 14.74 -7.88 2.13
C SER A 22 13.49 -8.69 2.48
N ALA A 23 12.38 -8.00 2.75
CA ALA A 23 11.08 -8.57 3.09
C ALA A 23 11.02 -9.28 4.46
N SER A 24 11.89 -8.91 5.42
CA SER A 24 11.85 -9.39 6.82
C SER A 24 11.73 -10.91 6.96
N VAL A 25 12.41 -11.67 6.12
CA VAL A 25 12.21 -13.12 5.89
C VAL A 25 12.25 -14.00 7.15
N ASP A 26 12.87 -13.53 8.21
CA ASP A 26 13.00 -14.26 9.48
C ASP A 26 12.26 -13.59 10.65
N LEU A 27 11.62 -12.45 10.44
CA LEU A 27 10.97 -11.69 11.51
C LEU A 27 9.85 -12.50 12.17
N ASP A 28 9.00 -13.15 11.41
CA ASP A 28 7.89 -13.96 11.93
C ASP A 28 8.39 -15.05 12.88
N LYS A 29 9.42 -15.78 12.48
CA LYS A 29 10.04 -16.82 13.32
C LYS A 29 10.62 -16.27 14.61
N TYR A 30 11.22 -15.06 14.51
CA TYR A 30 11.76 -14.37 15.67
C TYR A 30 10.66 -13.94 16.63
N LEU A 31 9.57 -13.37 16.11
CA LEU A 31 8.43 -12.93 16.90
C LEU A 31 7.73 -14.11 17.59
N GLU A 32 7.53 -15.22 16.86
CA GLU A 32 6.98 -16.46 17.44
C GLU A 32 7.83 -16.99 18.59
N LYS A 33 9.15 -17.06 18.40
CA LYS A 33 10.10 -17.55 19.39
C LYS A 33 10.12 -16.71 20.68
N HIS A 34 9.86 -15.41 20.57
CA HIS A 34 9.92 -14.47 21.68
C HIS A 34 8.56 -13.88 22.06
N ALA A 35 7.46 -14.48 21.60
CA ALA A 35 6.09 -14.03 21.83
C ALA A 35 5.77 -13.75 23.30
N ASP A 36 6.25 -14.58 24.21
CA ASP A 36 6.00 -14.41 25.65
C ASP A 36 6.59 -13.12 26.23
N LYS A 37 7.68 -12.62 25.64
CA LYS A 37 8.31 -11.36 26.05
C LYS A 37 7.58 -10.14 25.46
N LEU A 38 6.88 -10.32 24.36
CA LEU A 38 6.31 -9.24 23.57
C LEU A 38 4.82 -9.02 23.87
N ARG A 39 4.08 -10.09 24.21
CA ARG A 39 2.63 -10.03 24.45
C ARG A 39 2.21 -9.12 25.60
N GLY A 40 3.10 -8.77 26.49
CA GLY A 40 2.83 -7.86 27.61
C GLY A 40 3.06 -6.39 27.31
N ALA A 41 3.39 -6.03 26.08
CA ALA A 41 3.58 -4.64 25.70
C ALA A 41 2.23 -3.93 25.49
N ASP A 42 2.08 -2.76 26.11
CA ASP A 42 0.88 -1.93 25.94
C ASP A 42 0.93 -1.06 24.68
N LEU A 43 2.14 -0.81 24.15
CA LEU A 43 2.38 0.04 22.99
C LEU A 43 3.54 -0.50 22.16
N LEU A 44 3.36 -0.55 20.87
CA LEU A 44 4.41 -0.77 19.88
C LEU A 44 4.73 0.55 19.20
N VAL A 45 5.99 0.96 19.23
CA VAL A 45 6.50 2.08 18.43
C VAL A 45 7.34 1.49 17.30
N TRP A 46 6.85 1.64 16.07
CA TRP A 46 7.59 1.25 14.88
C TRP A 46 8.45 2.42 14.41
N GLU A 47 9.64 2.13 13.94
CA GLU A 47 10.55 3.16 13.47
C GLU A 47 10.10 3.71 12.10
N GLN A 48 9.22 4.66 12.08
CA GLN A 48 8.88 5.44 10.90
C GLN A 48 8.70 6.90 11.32
N GLY A 49 9.79 7.56 11.62
CA GLY A 49 9.77 8.98 11.93
C GLY A 49 10.13 9.81 10.70
N THR A 50 9.17 10.46 10.10
CA THR A 50 9.43 11.52 9.13
C THR A 50 9.16 12.88 9.76
N LYS A 51 9.84 13.88 9.25
CA LYS A 51 9.46 15.27 9.47
C LYS A 51 8.78 15.80 8.22
N ASN A 52 7.77 16.59 8.42
CA ASN A 52 7.14 17.30 7.33
C ASN A 52 7.99 18.52 6.86
N ALA A 53 7.58 19.21 5.82
CA ALA A 53 8.28 20.39 5.31
C ALA A 53 8.39 21.56 6.31
N LEU A 54 7.60 21.54 7.39
CA LEU A 54 7.66 22.48 8.50
C LEU A 54 8.55 21.99 9.66
N GLU A 55 9.37 20.95 9.43
CA GLU A 55 10.23 20.34 10.46
C GLU A 55 9.46 19.73 11.66
N GLN A 56 8.17 19.46 11.52
CA GLN A 56 7.34 18.85 12.55
C GLN A 56 7.43 17.32 12.44
N LEU A 57 7.51 16.65 13.57
CA LEU A 57 7.48 15.19 13.64
C LEU A 57 6.10 14.67 13.23
N GLU A 58 6.08 13.72 12.30
CA GLU A 58 4.88 12.99 11.91
C GLU A 58 4.83 11.65 12.61
N ILE A 59 3.68 11.33 13.18
CA ILE A 59 3.41 10.04 13.83
C ILE A 59 2.24 9.39 13.12
N SER A 60 2.47 8.21 12.53
CA SER A 60 1.40 7.40 11.93
C SER A 60 0.73 6.56 13.00
N GLY A 61 -0.60 6.61 13.08
CA GLY A 61 -1.41 5.82 14.02
C GLY A 61 -1.75 4.42 13.52
N GLY A 62 -1.35 4.06 12.30
CA GLY A 62 -1.60 2.76 11.68
C GLY A 62 -1.06 2.68 10.28
N ASN A 63 -1.08 1.48 9.72
CA ASN A 63 -0.64 1.17 8.37
C ASN A 63 -1.72 0.38 7.62
N LYS A 64 -1.74 0.49 6.29
CA LYS A 64 -2.50 -0.41 5.44
C LYS A 64 -1.69 -1.68 5.20
N GLY A 65 -2.36 -2.83 5.16
CA GLY A 65 -1.75 -4.08 4.73
C GLY A 65 -1.40 -4.05 3.25
N ILE A 66 -0.53 -4.97 2.84
CA ILE A 66 -0.15 -5.17 1.44
C ILE A 66 -0.29 -6.64 1.05
N VAL A 67 -0.80 -6.88 -0.16
CA VAL A 67 -0.81 -8.19 -0.80
C VAL A 67 -0.31 -8.01 -2.21
N THR A 68 0.66 -8.82 -2.60
CA THR A 68 1.19 -8.85 -3.98
C THR A 68 0.89 -10.19 -4.62
N PHE A 69 0.61 -10.19 -5.92
CA PHE A 69 0.38 -11.40 -6.68
C PHE A 69 0.77 -11.24 -8.15
N ASP A 70 1.14 -12.34 -8.77
CA ASP A 70 1.38 -12.41 -10.21
C ASP A 70 0.16 -13.02 -10.92
N ALA A 71 -0.35 -12.33 -11.94
CA ALA A 71 -1.36 -12.87 -12.83
C ALA A 71 -0.72 -13.31 -14.15
N LYS A 72 -0.86 -14.60 -14.50
CA LYS A 72 -0.29 -15.18 -15.71
C LYS A 72 -1.37 -15.76 -16.60
N VAL A 73 -1.34 -15.42 -17.89
CA VAL A 73 -2.20 -16.01 -18.92
C VAL A 73 -1.33 -16.70 -19.96
N LYS A 74 -1.66 -17.95 -20.24
CA LYS A 74 -1.05 -18.74 -21.31
C LYS A 74 -2.15 -19.19 -22.29
N SER A 75 -2.06 -18.78 -23.54
CA SER A 75 -3.09 -19.11 -24.56
C SER A 75 -2.70 -20.30 -25.44
N ALA A 76 -1.43 -20.64 -25.51
CA ALA A 76 -0.95 -21.76 -26.30
C ALA A 76 0.36 -22.36 -25.74
N ASP A 77 0.71 -23.57 -26.15
CA ASP A 77 1.97 -24.23 -25.77
C ASP A 77 3.15 -23.85 -26.67
N VAL A 78 2.86 -23.30 -27.85
CA VAL A 78 3.84 -22.88 -28.84
C VAL A 78 3.47 -21.50 -29.40
N ASP A 79 4.44 -20.83 -29.98
CA ASP A 79 4.20 -19.56 -30.66
C ASP A 79 3.28 -19.75 -31.87
N ILE A 80 2.30 -18.87 -31.98
CA ILE A 80 1.32 -18.87 -33.06
C ILE A 80 1.61 -17.69 -33.99
N HIS A 81 1.70 -17.98 -35.31
CA HIS A 81 1.88 -16.92 -36.29
C HIS A 81 0.73 -15.92 -36.26
N SER A 82 1.02 -14.64 -36.40
CA SER A 82 0.06 -13.53 -36.29
C SER A 82 -1.10 -13.59 -37.28
N SER A 83 -0.97 -14.34 -38.40
CA SER A 83 -2.05 -14.58 -39.36
C SER A 83 -3.27 -15.28 -38.73
N TYR A 84 -3.09 -15.98 -37.63
CA TYR A 84 -4.18 -16.63 -36.87
C TYR A 84 -4.91 -15.70 -35.90
N GLY A 85 -4.47 -14.44 -35.74
CA GLY A 85 -5.03 -13.48 -34.80
C GLY A 85 -6.52 -13.14 -35.00
N GLY A 86 -7.10 -13.50 -36.16
CA GLY A 86 -8.54 -13.37 -36.38
C GLY A 86 -9.38 -14.52 -35.82
N ILE A 87 -8.76 -15.64 -35.42
CA ILE A 87 -9.45 -16.84 -34.94
C ILE A 87 -8.89 -17.39 -33.64
N VAL A 88 -7.70 -16.94 -33.22
CA VAL A 88 -7.08 -17.29 -31.95
C VAL A 88 -6.84 -16.01 -31.15
N GLU A 89 -7.47 -15.94 -29.99
CA GLU A 89 -7.28 -14.79 -29.08
C GLU A 89 -5.90 -14.81 -28.44
N SER A 90 -5.26 -13.66 -28.36
CA SER A 90 -3.94 -13.54 -27.75
C SER A 90 -4.03 -13.44 -26.21
N ALA A 91 -3.06 -14.03 -25.53
CA ALA A 91 -2.98 -14.00 -24.06
C ALA A 91 -3.04 -12.58 -23.47
N PRO A 92 -2.41 -11.55 -24.08
CA PRO A 92 -2.52 -10.17 -23.61
C PRO A 92 -3.96 -9.65 -23.53
N TRP A 93 -4.81 -9.96 -24.47
CA TRP A 93 -6.21 -9.53 -24.44
C TRP A 93 -6.99 -10.13 -23.27
N TYR A 94 -6.77 -11.41 -22.97
CA TYR A 94 -7.34 -12.05 -21.77
C TYR A 94 -6.86 -11.38 -20.48
N LEU A 95 -5.55 -11.08 -20.39
CA LEU A 95 -5.00 -10.41 -19.22
C LEU A 95 -5.57 -8.99 -19.06
N ILE A 96 -5.65 -8.22 -20.14
CA ILE A 96 -6.23 -6.87 -20.14
C ILE A 96 -7.70 -6.91 -19.68
N GLN A 97 -8.50 -7.82 -20.22
CA GLN A 97 -9.90 -7.98 -19.83
C GLN A 97 -10.03 -8.36 -18.35
N ALA A 98 -9.21 -9.29 -17.87
CA ALA A 98 -9.18 -9.65 -16.46
C ALA A 98 -8.83 -8.44 -15.57
N LEU A 99 -7.77 -7.70 -15.91
CA LEU A 99 -7.35 -6.52 -15.16
C LEU A 99 -8.42 -5.41 -15.18
N THR A 100 -9.06 -5.17 -16.31
CA THR A 100 -10.13 -4.16 -16.41
C THR A 100 -11.40 -4.55 -15.65
N SER A 101 -11.63 -5.85 -15.41
CA SER A 101 -12.74 -6.30 -14.57
C SER A 101 -12.54 -6.08 -13.08
N LEU A 102 -11.29 -5.88 -12.65
CA LEU A 102 -10.95 -5.69 -11.22
C LEU A 102 -11.16 -4.26 -10.73
N ARG A 103 -11.27 -3.27 -11.61
CA ARG A 103 -11.27 -1.87 -11.24
C ARG A 103 -12.17 -1.02 -12.14
N ALA A 104 -13.02 -0.20 -11.53
CA ALA A 104 -13.83 0.78 -12.23
C ALA A 104 -12.99 1.99 -12.70
N ALA A 105 -13.54 2.80 -13.61
CA ALA A 105 -12.87 3.98 -14.15
C ALA A 105 -12.55 5.05 -13.08
N ASP A 106 -13.39 5.15 -12.06
CA ASP A 106 -13.17 6.02 -10.88
C ASP A 106 -12.11 5.47 -9.91
N GLY A 107 -11.54 4.31 -10.22
CA GLY A 107 -10.52 3.64 -9.44
C GLY A 107 -11.03 2.77 -8.29
N ARG A 108 -12.35 2.59 -8.15
CA ARG A 108 -12.92 1.66 -7.16
C ARG A 108 -12.60 0.22 -7.57
N ILE A 109 -12.17 -0.58 -6.60
CA ILE A 109 -11.87 -2.00 -6.82
C ILE A 109 -13.19 -2.77 -6.88
N LEU A 110 -13.31 -3.68 -7.86
CA LEU A 110 -14.55 -4.43 -8.13
C LEU A 110 -14.50 -5.87 -7.58
N VAL A 111 -13.49 -6.20 -6.79
CA VAL A 111 -13.38 -7.51 -6.15
C VAL A 111 -14.46 -7.62 -5.07
N GLU A 112 -15.31 -8.62 -5.19
CA GLU A 112 -16.39 -8.90 -4.24
C GLU A 112 -15.82 -9.16 -2.85
N GLY A 113 -16.44 -8.58 -1.82
CA GLY A 113 -16.03 -8.74 -0.42
C GLY A 113 -14.86 -7.87 0.02
N LEU A 114 -14.14 -7.22 -0.89
CA LEU A 114 -12.93 -6.45 -0.52
C LEU A 114 -13.24 -5.29 0.45
N TYR A 115 -14.42 -4.70 0.35
CA TYR A 115 -14.81 -3.57 1.20
C TYR A 115 -15.64 -3.96 2.42
N ASP A 116 -15.99 -5.24 2.59
CA ASP A 116 -16.92 -5.67 3.65
C ASP A 116 -16.38 -5.39 5.06
N ASP A 117 -15.06 -5.52 5.25
CA ASP A 117 -14.38 -5.28 6.51
C ASP A 117 -13.66 -3.91 6.58
N VAL A 118 -13.80 -3.08 5.53
CA VAL A 118 -13.23 -1.73 5.55
C VAL A 118 -14.02 -0.85 6.50
N GLN A 119 -13.37 -0.41 7.56
CA GLN A 119 -14.00 0.44 8.56
C GLN A 119 -14.02 1.90 8.09
N GLU A 120 -15.18 2.53 8.23
CA GLU A 120 -15.29 3.97 8.02
C GLU A 120 -14.52 4.71 9.12
N PRO A 121 -13.75 5.74 8.77
CA PRO A 121 -13.04 6.54 9.76
C PRO A 121 -14.02 7.25 10.68
N ASN A 122 -13.71 7.27 11.98
CA ASN A 122 -14.51 8.00 12.97
C ASN A 122 -14.23 9.52 12.88
N GLU A 123 -15.02 10.32 13.60
CA GLU A 123 -14.92 11.78 13.57
C GLU A 123 -13.53 12.29 14.00
N ARG A 124 -12.88 11.62 14.95
CA ARG A 124 -11.54 11.99 15.41
C ARG A 124 -10.49 11.72 14.33
N GLU A 125 -10.58 10.59 13.66
CA GLU A 125 -9.69 10.23 12.56
C GLU A 125 -9.84 11.19 11.38
N LEU A 126 -11.09 11.52 11.01
CA LEU A 126 -11.36 12.53 9.98
C LEU A 126 -10.79 13.91 10.37
N ALA A 127 -10.97 14.33 11.62
CA ALA A 127 -10.42 15.60 12.09
C ALA A 127 -8.88 15.62 12.07
N LEU A 128 -8.22 14.51 12.41
CA LEU A 128 -6.77 14.38 12.33
C LEU A 128 -6.29 14.45 10.89
N VAL A 129 -6.95 13.76 9.98
CA VAL A 129 -6.63 13.77 8.54
C VAL A 129 -6.83 15.16 7.95
N ASP A 130 -7.87 15.89 8.36
CA ASP A 130 -8.12 17.24 7.87
C ASP A 130 -7.04 18.24 8.30
N THR A 131 -6.38 18.02 9.44
CA THR A 131 -5.23 18.82 9.86
C THR A 131 -3.97 18.53 9.04
N TYR A 132 -3.95 17.48 8.23
CA TYR A 132 -2.81 17.07 7.43
C TYR A 132 -2.65 17.95 6.17
N ALA A 133 -2.28 19.21 6.40
CA ALA A 133 -2.30 20.27 5.41
C ALA A 133 -1.40 20.03 4.18
N GLN A 134 -0.41 19.13 4.30
CA GLN A 134 0.60 18.90 3.26
C GLN A 134 0.22 17.88 2.20
N ARG A 135 -0.95 17.24 2.33
CA ARG A 135 -1.44 16.31 1.34
C ARG A 135 -2.74 16.80 0.74
N ASN A 136 -2.68 17.91 0.03
CA ASN A 136 -3.78 18.29 -0.82
C ASN A 136 -3.54 17.80 -2.26
N PRO A 137 -4.60 17.58 -3.05
CA PRO A 137 -4.50 17.09 -4.43
C PRO A 137 -3.59 17.94 -5.32
N GLU A 138 -3.65 19.26 -5.19
CA GLU A 138 -2.84 20.19 -6.00
C GLU A 138 -1.35 20.05 -5.68
N GLU A 139 -1.01 19.95 -4.41
CA GLU A 139 0.37 19.81 -3.95
C GLU A 139 0.99 18.49 -4.41
N ILE A 140 0.24 17.39 -4.32
CA ILE A 140 0.67 16.08 -4.83
C ILE A 140 0.91 16.17 -6.34
N SER A 141 0.00 16.77 -7.08
CA SER A 141 0.14 16.93 -8.53
C SER A 141 1.39 17.75 -8.90
N GLN A 142 1.70 18.80 -8.15
CA GLN A 142 2.88 19.64 -8.37
C GLN A 142 4.19 18.92 -7.98
N ILE A 143 4.23 18.28 -6.81
CA ILE A 143 5.43 17.60 -6.30
C ILE A 143 5.88 16.50 -7.26
N TYR A 144 4.92 15.72 -7.78
CA TYR A 144 5.21 14.58 -8.64
C TYR A 144 5.10 14.90 -10.14
N GLY A 145 4.72 16.11 -10.52
CA GLY A 145 4.57 16.51 -11.92
C GLY A 145 3.56 15.62 -12.66
N LEU A 146 2.39 15.38 -12.06
CA LEU A 146 1.41 14.47 -12.63
C LEU A 146 0.88 14.99 -13.97
N GLU A 147 0.96 14.16 -15.00
CA GLU A 147 0.41 14.44 -16.33
C GLU A 147 -1.04 13.94 -16.49
N LEU A 148 -1.47 13.03 -15.60
CA LEU A 148 -2.82 12.51 -15.56
C LEU A 148 -3.58 13.05 -14.34
N PRO A 149 -4.91 13.22 -14.44
CA PRO A 149 -5.70 13.69 -13.32
C PRO A 149 -5.67 12.69 -12.16
N LEU A 150 -5.80 13.20 -10.95
CA LEU A 150 -6.01 12.37 -9.78
C LEU A 150 -7.35 11.63 -9.87
N LEU A 151 -7.44 10.47 -9.23
CA LEU A 151 -8.68 9.70 -9.14
C LEU A 151 -9.74 10.40 -8.28
N GLN A 152 -9.32 11.32 -7.43
CA GLN A 152 -10.17 12.12 -6.57
C GLN A 152 -9.50 13.46 -6.32
N GLU A 153 -10.21 14.55 -6.62
CA GLU A 153 -9.69 15.92 -6.50
C GLU A 153 -10.32 16.68 -5.33
N GLU A 154 -11.50 16.28 -4.87
CA GLU A 154 -12.08 16.83 -3.66
C GLU A 154 -11.24 16.39 -2.46
N ARG A 155 -10.77 17.36 -1.66
CA ARG A 155 -9.74 17.15 -0.64
C ARG A 155 -10.12 16.11 0.41
N THR A 156 -11.32 16.19 0.96
CA THR A 156 -11.75 15.26 2.02
C THR A 156 -11.87 13.84 1.50
N ALA A 157 -12.45 13.67 0.32
CA ALA A 157 -12.56 12.37 -0.34
C ALA A 157 -11.20 11.84 -0.79
N PHE A 158 -10.30 12.69 -1.25
CA PHE A 158 -8.91 12.32 -1.55
C PHE A 158 -8.19 11.79 -0.31
N LEU A 159 -8.25 12.52 0.82
CA LEU A 159 -7.60 12.11 2.06
C LEU A 159 -8.22 10.83 2.63
N LYS A 160 -9.56 10.71 2.60
CA LYS A 160 -10.25 9.48 2.99
C LYS A 160 -9.74 8.29 2.18
N ARG A 161 -9.70 8.43 0.87
CA ARG A 161 -9.20 7.39 -0.03
C ARG A 161 -7.75 7.04 0.22
N PHE A 162 -6.90 8.05 0.40
CA PHE A 162 -5.48 7.85 0.63
C PHE A 162 -5.19 7.08 1.93
N PHE A 163 -5.87 7.41 3.03
CA PHE A 163 -5.56 6.83 4.33
C PHE A 163 -6.36 5.58 4.68
N PHE A 164 -7.62 5.48 4.25
CA PHE A 164 -8.55 4.47 4.77
C PHE A 164 -9.06 3.47 3.74
N GLU A 165 -8.98 3.76 2.45
CA GLU A 165 -9.49 2.86 1.43
C GLU A 165 -8.39 1.97 0.83
N PRO A 166 -8.73 0.75 0.38
CA PRO A 166 -7.80 -0.09 -0.36
C PRO A 166 -7.44 0.53 -1.70
N ALA A 167 -6.24 0.19 -2.20
CA ALA A 167 -5.77 0.57 -3.52
C ALA A 167 -5.32 -0.68 -4.29
N LEU A 168 -5.53 -0.67 -5.60
CA LEU A 168 -5.05 -1.72 -6.51
C LEU A 168 -4.15 -1.08 -7.56
N ASN A 169 -2.89 -1.43 -7.52
CA ASN A 169 -1.87 -0.96 -8.45
C ASN A 169 -1.37 -2.11 -9.33
N ILE A 170 -0.96 -1.78 -10.55
CA ILE A 170 -0.24 -2.66 -11.45
C ILE A 170 1.20 -2.16 -11.47
N GLU A 171 2.12 -2.93 -10.90
CA GLU A 171 3.53 -2.54 -10.80
C GLU A 171 4.34 -2.93 -12.02
N GLY A 172 3.84 -3.89 -12.81
CA GLY A 172 4.46 -4.27 -14.07
C GLY A 172 3.54 -5.10 -14.93
N ILE A 173 3.67 -4.94 -16.24
CA ILE A 173 3.04 -5.78 -17.27
C ILE A 173 4.11 -6.21 -18.24
N GLN A 174 4.17 -7.51 -18.52
CA GLN A 174 5.05 -8.08 -19.53
C GLN A 174 4.27 -9.01 -20.43
N SER A 175 4.39 -8.86 -21.74
CA SER A 175 3.67 -9.69 -22.69
C SER A 175 4.39 -9.79 -24.02
N GLY A 176 4.14 -10.89 -24.76
CA GLY A 176 4.64 -11.13 -26.09
C GLY A 176 6.11 -11.49 -26.15
N TYR A 177 6.60 -11.64 -27.39
CA TYR A 177 8.02 -11.89 -27.69
C TYR A 177 8.83 -10.61 -27.49
N GLN A 178 9.90 -10.68 -26.69
CA GLN A 178 10.76 -9.53 -26.37
C GLN A 178 12.09 -9.53 -27.16
N GLY A 179 12.25 -10.43 -28.09
CA GLY A 179 13.38 -10.44 -29.04
C GLY A 179 13.03 -9.70 -30.32
N GLN A 180 14.05 -9.26 -31.04
CA GLN A 180 13.93 -8.77 -32.40
C GLN A 180 13.93 -9.94 -33.37
#